data_95850bef3b0ff49d8b9a2e2e5915d33e
#
_entry.id   95850bef3b0ff49d8b9a2e2e5915d33e
#
_cell.length_a   1.000
_cell.length_b   1.000
_cell.length_c   1.000
_cell.angle_alpha   90.00
_cell.angle_beta   90.00
_cell.angle_gamma   90.00
#
_symmetry.space_group_name_H-M   'P 1'
#
loop_
_entity.id
_entity.type
_entity.pdbx_description
1 polymer ?
#
loop_
_entity_poly.entity_id
_entity_poly.type
_entity_poly.pdbx_seq_one_letter_code
_entity_poly.pdbx_strand_id
1 'polypeptide(L)'
;MKLWLAAIAMTAASSLAHATDNAMTVYQDPNCGCCGAWVEYMQDAGFEVTAIKTTDIVSVKKELGVPMELSSCHTGVLTSTGQLVEGHVPANVVHKLLADASVKGVAAPGMPLNAPGMGALDGNLVTVDFDGKPFSRD
;
A
#
# COMPACT_ATOMS: atom_id res chain seq x y z
N MET A 1 9.92 -52.20 -42.22
CA MET A 1 9.77 -50.75 -42.07
C MET A 1 9.19 -50.49 -40.68
N LYS A 2 9.95 -49.97 -39.73
CA LYS A 2 9.52 -49.63 -38.34
C LYS A 2 9.29 -48.15 -38.27
N LEU A 3 8.04 -47.73 -38.14
CA LEU A 3 7.63 -46.34 -37.90
C LEU A 3 7.81 -46.01 -36.41
N TRP A 4 8.73 -45.09 -36.14
CA TRP A 4 8.88 -44.51 -34.80
C TRP A 4 7.98 -43.28 -34.68
N LEU A 5 6.94 -43.39 -33.86
CA LEU A 5 6.11 -42.25 -33.46
C LEU A 5 6.83 -41.51 -32.32
N ALA A 6 7.41 -40.35 -32.61
CA ALA A 6 7.94 -39.46 -31.60
C ALA A 6 6.79 -38.67 -30.97
N ALA A 7 6.44 -38.98 -29.73
CA ALA A 7 5.52 -38.18 -28.92
C ALA A 7 6.22 -36.93 -28.42
N ILE A 8 5.86 -35.78 -28.96
CA ILE A 8 6.30 -34.47 -28.44
C ILE A 8 5.44 -34.15 -27.21
N ALA A 9 6.03 -34.26 -26.02
CA ALA A 9 5.40 -33.80 -24.78
C ALA A 9 5.53 -32.26 -24.71
N MET A 10 4.42 -31.57 -24.93
CA MET A 10 4.30 -30.13 -24.72
C MET A 10 4.19 -29.88 -23.22
N THR A 11 5.28 -29.47 -22.56
CA THR A 11 5.25 -28.98 -21.18
C THR A 11 4.71 -27.54 -21.19
N ALA A 12 3.45 -27.38 -20.79
CA ALA A 12 2.88 -26.06 -20.50
C ALA A 12 3.54 -25.51 -19.24
N ALA A 13 4.47 -24.55 -19.41
CA ALA A 13 5.00 -23.78 -18.30
C ALA A 13 3.90 -22.83 -17.81
N SER A 14 3.23 -23.19 -16.72
CA SER A 14 2.32 -22.30 -16.01
C SER A 14 3.14 -21.20 -15.36
N SER A 15 3.15 -20.01 -15.95
CA SER A 15 3.69 -18.79 -15.32
C SER A 15 2.81 -18.47 -14.13
N LEU A 16 3.24 -18.83 -12.92
CA LEU A 16 2.68 -18.31 -11.69
C LEU A 16 2.99 -16.81 -11.67
N ALA A 17 1.98 -15.98 -11.95
CA ALA A 17 2.07 -14.55 -11.67
C ALA A 17 2.25 -14.40 -10.16
N HIS A 18 3.47 -14.17 -9.71
CA HIS A 18 3.73 -13.76 -8.35
C HIS A 18 3.19 -12.35 -8.22
N ALA A 19 2.15 -12.17 -7.37
CA ALA A 19 1.80 -10.84 -6.91
C ALA A 19 3.07 -10.26 -6.25
N THR A 20 3.55 -9.13 -6.75
CA THR A 20 4.72 -8.49 -6.15
C THR A 20 4.31 -8.05 -4.74
N ASP A 21 5.14 -8.32 -3.73
CA ASP A 21 4.86 -7.92 -2.34
C ASP A 21 4.64 -6.40 -2.21
N ASN A 22 5.08 -5.63 -3.22
CA ASN A 22 4.98 -4.18 -3.30
C ASN A 22 3.71 -3.67 -4.03
N ALA A 23 2.74 -4.52 -4.34
CA ALA A 23 1.50 -4.07 -4.97
C ALA A 23 0.49 -3.55 -3.94
N MET A 24 -0.16 -2.42 -4.24
CA MET A 24 -1.21 -1.85 -3.39
C MET A 24 -2.32 -1.19 -4.20
N THR A 25 -3.51 -1.19 -3.62
CA THR A 25 -4.65 -0.38 -4.09
C THR A 25 -4.85 0.81 -3.15
N VAL A 26 -4.93 2.01 -3.69
CA VAL A 26 -5.10 3.26 -2.92
C VAL A 26 -6.43 3.88 -3.24
N TYR A 27 -7.27 4.05 -2.23
CA TYR A 27 -8.56 4.75 -2.31
C TYR A 27 -8.37 6.20 -1.88
N GLN A 28 -8.80 7.13 -2.73
CA GLN A 28 -8.62 8.56 -2.49
C GLN A 28 -9.78 9.39 -3.06
N ASP A 29 -10.00 10.57 -2.50
CA ASP A 29 -10.92 11.55 -3.08
C ASP A 29 -10.39 12.03 -4.44
N PRO A 30 -11.24 12.19 -5.48
CA PRO A 30 -10.81 12.62 -6.81
C PRO A 30 -10.17 14.02 -6.84
N ASN A 31 -10.45 14.85 -5.83
CA ASN A 31 -9.92 16.21 -5.72
C ASN A 31 -8.72 16.34 -4.77
N CYS A 32 -8.21 15.23 -4.24
CA CYS A 32 -7.09 15.22 -3.32
C CYS A 32 -5.75 15.26 -4.06
N GLY A 33 -5.18 16.45 -4.23
CA GLY A 33 -3.89 16.63 -4.92
C GLY A 33 -2.71 16.00 -4.17
N CYS A 34 -2.67 16.12 -2.84
CA CYS A 34 -1.61 15.53 -2.03
C CYS A 34 -1.67 13.99 -2.02
N CYS A 35 -2.84 13.39 -2.21
CA CYS A 35 -2.97 11.93 -2.38
C CYS A 35 -2.29 11.47 -3.67
N GLY A 36 -2.48 12.21 -4.79
CA GLY A 36 -1.78 11.94 -6.04
C GLY A 36 -0.26 12.04 -5.90
N ALA A 37 0.23 13.08 -5.22
CA ALA A 37 1.65 13.25 -4.94
C ALA A 37 2.24 12.11 -4.09
N TRP A 38 1.48 11.59 -3.12
CA TRP A 38 1.91 10.43 -2.35
C TRP A 38 1.94 9.16 -3.21
N VAL A 39 0.95 8.96 -4.10
CA VAL A 39 0.96 7.82 -5.04
C VAL A 39 2.19 7.85 -5.93
N GLU A 40 2.55 9.00 -6.51
CA GLU A 40 3.78 9.17 -7.30
C GLU A 40 5.02 8.84 -6.49
N TYR A 41 5.11 9.35 -5.26
CA TYR A 41 6.21 9.04 -4.34
C TYR A 41 6.34 7.52 -4.09
N MET A 42 5.24 6.81 -3.87
CA MET A 42 5.27 5.36 -3.67
C MET A 42 5.68 4.60 -4.94
N GLN A 43 5.23 5.05 -6.12
CA GLN A 43 5.64 4.49 -7.41
C GLN A 43 7.15 4.68 -7.65
N ASP A 44 7.68 5.86 -7.36
CA ASP A 44 9.13 6.16 -7.43
C ASP A 44 9.94 5.29 -6.45
N ALA A 45 9.35 4.90 -5.32
CA ALA A 45 9.94 3.99 -4.35
C ALA A 45 9.80 2.49 -4.71
N GLY A 46 9.22 2.17 -5.87
CA GLY A 46 9.13 0.81 -6.40
C GLY A 46 7.82 0.06 -6.06
N PHE A 47 6.79 0.76 -5.57
CA PHE A 47 5.47 0.16 -5.36
C PHE A 47 4.64 0.17 -6.65
N GLU A 48 3.90 -0.90 -6.89
CA GLU A 48 2.89 -0.97 -7.94
C GLU A 48 1.57 -0.48 -7.36
N VAL A 49 1.19 0.77 -7.68
CA VAL A 49 0.02 1.42 -7.10
C VAL A 49 -1.13 1.51 -8.11
N THR A 50 -2.28 0.93 -7.75
CA THR A 50 -3.56 1.15 -8.43
C THR A 50 -4.38 2.15 -7.62
N ALA A 51 -4.56 3.37 -8.14
CA ALA A 51 -5.35 4.41 -7.48
C ALA A 51 -6.82 4.33 -7.90
N ILE A 52 -7.71 4.22 -6.91
CA ILE A 52 -9.17 4.25 -7.09
C ILE A 52 -9.70 5.55 -6.49
N LYS A 53 -10.29 6.38 -7.34
CA LYS A 53 -10.92 7.63 -6.91
C LYS A 53 -12.37 7.40 -6.50
N THR A 54 -12.74 7.86 -5.32
CA THR A 54 -14.10 7.75 -4.78
C THR A 54 -14.47 8.99 -3.97
N THR A 55 -15.71 9.46 -4.12
CA THR A 55 -16.27 10.54 -3.30
C THR A 55 -16.77 10.05 -1.94
N ASP A 56 -16.83 8.74 -1.74
CA ASP A 56 -17.27 8.11 -0.48
C ASP A 56 -16.13 7.41 0.25
N ILE A 57 -15.04 8.14 0.45
CA ILE A 57 -13.84 7.60 1.11
C ILE A 57 -14.11 7.20 2.57
N VAL A 58 -15.08 7.84 3.23
CA VAL A 58 -15.43 7.54 4.62
C VAL A 58 -16.03 6.14 4.75
N SER A 59 -16.93 5.74 3.85
CA SER A 59 -17.48 4.38 3.84
C SER A 59 -16.41 3.35 3.56
N VAL A 60 -15.52 3.61 2.58
CA VAL A 60 -14.39 2.73 2.28
C VAL A 60 -13.51 2.50 3.51
N LYS A 61 -13.13 3.57 4.23
CA LYS A 61 -12.33 3.46 5.45
C LYS A 61 -13.02 2.59 6.52
N LYS A 62 -14.31 2.78 6.73
CA LYS A 62 -15.09 2.00 7.69
C LYS A 62 -15.17 0.52 7.31
N GLU A 63 -15.43 0.22 6.04
CA GLU A 63 -15.48 -1.16 5.53
C GLU A 63 -14.14 -1.88 5.65
N LEU A 64 -13.03 -1.17 5.43
CA LEU A 64 -11.68 -1.70 5.58
C LEU A 64 -11.25 -1.84 7.05
N GLY A 65 -11.94 -1.21 7.99
CA GLY A 65 -11.61 -1.25 9.42
C GLY A 65 -10.52 -0.26 9.84
N VAL A 66 -10.39 0.87 9.14
CA VAL A 66 -9.50 1.97 9.55
C VAL A 66 -10.06 2.60 10.84
N PRO A 67 -9.25 2.72 11.92
CA PRO A 67 -9.65 3.49 13.10
C PRO A 67 -9.87 4.95 12.72
N MET A 68 -11.09 5.45 12.91
CA MET A 68 -11.47 6.78 12.41
C MET A 68 -10.71 7.92 13.10
N GLU A 69 -10.24 7.71 14.32
CA GLU A 69 -9.35 8.61 15.06
C GLU A 69 -7.96 8.76 14.45
N LEU A 70 -7.54 7.78 13.63
CA LEU A 70 -6.28 7.79 12.90
C LEU A 70 -6.45 8.20 11.43
N SER A 71 -7.65 8.53 11.01
CA SER A 71 -8.01 8.81 9.62
C SER A 71 -7.20 9.96 9.03
N SER A 72 -6.81 9.80 7.78
CA SER A 72 -6.12 10.79 6.94
C SER A 72 -6.85 10.92 5.59
N CYS A 73 -6.16 11.38 4.54
CA CYS A 73 -6.81 11.69 3.26
C CYS A 73 -7.07 10.46 2.38
N HIS A 74 -6.24 9.42 2.45
CA HIS A 74 -6.37 8.21 1.62
C HIS A 74 -6.05 6.95 2.41
N THR A 75 -6.43 5.81 1.84
CA THR A 75 -6.18 4.50 2.43
C THR A 75 -5.62 3.56 1.38
N GLY A 76 -4.45 3.00 1.64
CA GLY A 76 -3.83 1.95 0.85
C GLY A 76 -4.12 0.57 1.42
N VAL A 77 -4.31 -0.41 0.55
CA VAL A 77 -4.44 -1.83 0.88
C VAL A 77 -3.31 -2.58 0.20
N LEU A 78 -2.42 -3.20 0.97
CA LEU A 78 -1.34 -4.04 0.45
C LEU A 78 -1.93 -5.34 -0.10
N THR A 79 -1.70 -5.62 -1.39
CA THR A 79 -2.38 -6.70 -2.10
C THR A 79 -2.01 -8.09 -1.57
N SER A 80 -0.74 -8.29 -1.19
CA SER A 80 -0.23 -9.58 -0.73
C SER A 80 -0.70 -9.96 0.67
N THR A 81 -0.89 -8.97 1.55
CA THR A 81 -1.15 -9.21 2.98
C THR A 81 -2.51 -8.72 3.45
N GLY A 82 -3.14 -7.79 2.72
CA GLY A 82 -4.34 -7.10 3.15
C GLY A 82 -4.10 -6.05 4.24
N GLN A 83 -2.84 -5.80 4.63
CA GLN A 83 -2.50 -4.76 5.60
C GLN A 83 -2.83 -3.37 5.05
N LEU A 84 -3.13 -2.44 5.95
CA LEU A 84 -3.61 -1.11 5.61
C LEU A 84 -2.55 -0.03 5.87
N VAL A 85 -2.53 0.94 4.97
CA VAL A 85 -1.66 2.12 5.04
C VAL A 85 -2.55 3.35 5.00
N GLU A 86 -2.60 4.09 6.11
CA GLU A 86 -3.50 5.24 6.26
C GLU A 86 -2.73 6.55 6.19
N GLY A 87 -3.02 7.36 5.17
CA GLY A 87 -2.39 8.66 4.96
C GLY A 87 -0.96 8.59 4.42
N HIS A 88 -0.20 9.63 4.64
CA HIS A 88 1.10 9.89 4.00
C HIS A 88 2.26 9.13 4.67
N VAL A 89 2.13 7.82 4.78
CA VAL A 89 3.15 6.94 5.39
C VAL A 89 4.38 6.83 4.47
N PRO A 90 5.62 6.94 4.99
CA PRO A 90 6.83 6.74 4.20
C PRO A 90 6.99 5.32 3.66
N ALA A 91 7.64 5.18 2.50
CA ALA A 91 7.83 3.89 1.82
C ALA A 91 8.61 2.88 2.67
N ASN A 92 9.65 3.30 3.39
CA ASN A 92 10.41 2.45 4.31
C ASN A 92 9.54 1.92 5.46
N VAL A 93 8.56 2.71 5.91
CA VAL A 93 7.60 2.27 6.94
C VAL A 93 6.64 1.23 6.38
N VAL A 94 6.20 1.37 5.12
CA VAL A 94 5.40 0.35 4.44
C VAL A 94 6.18 -0.96 4.28
N HIS A 95 7.47 -0.91 3.96
CA HIS A 95 8.33 -2.12 3.96
C HIS A 95 8.45 -2.74 5.35
N LYS A 96 8.57 -1.94 6.40
CA LYS A 96 8.56 -2.43 7.79
C LYS A 96 7.23 -3.11 8.13
N LEU A 97 6.10 -2.55 7.69
CA LEU A 97 4.78 -3.16 7.87
C LEU A 97 4.68 -4.52 7.17
N LEU A 98 5.12 -4.62 5.91
CA LEU A 98 5.14 -5.89 5.16
C LEU A 98 5.97 -6.98 5.86
N ALA A 99 7.00 -6.62 6.61
CA ALA A 99 7.85 -7.54 7.35
C ALA A 99 7.23 -8.02 8.68
N ASP A 100 6.12 -7.41 9.14
CA ASP A 100 5.45 -7.76 10.40
C ASP A 100 3.96 -8.07 10.18
N ALA A 101 3.66 -9.34 9.94
CA ALA A 101 2.29 -9.81 9.71
C ALA A 101 1.36 -9.66 10.93
N SER A 102 1.89 -9.37 12.12
CA SER A 102 1.08 -9.17 13.33
C SER A 102 0.41 -7.79 13.36
N VAL A 103 0.94 -6.81 12.60
CA VAL A 103 0.43 -5.44 12.53
C VAL A 103 -0.61 -5.33 11.42
N LYS A 104 -1.84 -4.94 11.74
CA LYS A 104 -2.94 -4.84 10.76
C LYS A 104 -2.82 -3.64 9.83
N GLY A 105 -2.23 -2.57 10.31
CA GLY A 105 -2.06 -1.36 9.54
C GLY A 105 -1.26 -0.30 10.29
N VAL A 106 -0.80 0.69 9.55
CA VAL A 106 -0.07 1.85 10.07
C VAL A 106 -0.70 3.14 9.54
N ALA A 107 -0.60 4.20 10.30
CA ALA A 107 -1.13 5.51 9.96
C ALA A 107 -0.09 6.61 10.17
N ALA A 108 -0.11 7.60 9.28
CA ALA A 108 0.36 8.96 9.54
C ALA A 108 -0.89 9.85 9.74
N PRO A 109 -1.41 9.97 10.97
CA PRO A 109 -2.71 10.58 11.21
C PRO A 109 -2.74 12.07 10.81
N GLY A 110 -3.89 12.52 10.32
CA GLY A 110 -4.05 13.88 9.87
C GLY A 110 -3.28 14.18 8.58
N MET A 111 -2.70 15.37 8.49
CA MET A 111 -1.97 15.84 7.30
C MET A 111 -0.65 16.51 7.72
N PRO A 112 0.34 15.76 8.22
CA PRO A 112 1.60 16.31 8.67
C PRO A 112 2.40 16.88 7.49
N LEU A 113 2.91 18.10 7.65
CA LEU A 113 3.61 18.82 6.58
C LEU A 113 5.00 18.24 6.26
N ASN A 114 5.55 17.43 7.16
CA ASN A 114 6.81 16.70 6.98
C ASN A 114 6.64 15.27 6.48
N ALA A 115 5.48 14.97 5.86
CA ALA A 115 5.18 13.66 5.29
C ALA A 115 5.36 13.64 3.76
N PRO A 116 5.68 12.48 3.15
CA PRO A 116 5.77 12.34 1.70
C PRO A 116 4.47 12.75 0.99
N GLY A 117 4.57 13.53 -0.09
CA GLY A 117 3.43 14.10 -0.79
C GLY A 117 2.86 15.39 -0.17
N MET A 118 3.27 15.73 1.06
CA MET A 118 3.00 17.01 1.73
C MET A 118 4.25 17.88 1.78
N GLY A 119 5.40 17.30 2.05
CA GLY A 119 6.70 17.94 2.14
C GLY A 119 7.82 16.93 2.27
N ALA A 120 8.97 17.37 2.79
CA ALA A 120 10.12 16.51 3.00
C ALA A 120 10.14 15.91 4.41
N LEU A 121 10.58 14.66 4.50
CA LEU A 121 10.89 14.02 5.79
C LEU A 121 12.01 14.80 6.50
N ASP A 122 11.88 14.97 7.81
CA ASP A 122 12.81 15.75 8.65
C ASP A 122 13.29 14.99 9.90
N GLY A 123 13.01 13.67 9.96
CA GLY A 123 13.34 12.83 11.12
C GLY A 123 12.35 12.91 12.27
N ASN A 124 11.23 13.62 12.12
CA ASN A 124 10.26 13.84 13.19
C ASN A 124 8.86 13.32 12.88
N LEU A 125 8.63 12.80 11.68
CA LEU A 125 7.34 12.19 11.33
C LEU A 125 7.14 10.92 12.16
N VAL A 126 6.14 10.91 13.03
CA VAL A 126 5.74 9.73 13.80
C VAL A 126 4.59 9.04 13.09
N THR A 127 4.76 7.74 12.80
CA THR A 127 3.65 6.86 12.40
C THR A 127 3.24 5.99 13.58
N VAL A 128 1.99 5.58 13.59
CA VAL A 128 1.42 4.72 14.63
C VAL A 128 0.78 3.48 14.00
N ASP A 129 0.73 2.38 14.76
CA ASP A 129 -0.09 1.24 14.36
C ASP A 129 -1.58 1.52 14.60
N PHE A 130 -2.46 0.60 14.19
CA PHE A 130 -3.91 0.77 14.36
C PHE A 130 -4.39 0.63 15.81
N ASP A 131 -3.53 0.23 16.74
CA ASP A 131 -3.77 0.31 18.18
C ASP A 131 -3.33 1.65 18.78
N GLY A 132 -2.81 2.56 17.96
CA GLY A 132 -2.34 3.90 18.35
C GLY A 132 -0.94 3.92 18.97
N LYS A 133 -0.20 2.81 18.89
CA LYS A 133 1.19 2.75 19.40
C LYS A 133 2.18 3.30 18.39
N PRO A 134 3.24 4.01 18.82
CA PRO A 134 4.29 4.45 17.92
C PRO A 134 4.87 3.27 17.13
N PHE A 135 4.90 3.41 15.80
CA PHE A 135 5.43 2.39 14.89
C PHE A 135 6.77 2.80 14.28
N SER A 136 6.92 4.05 13.85
CA SER A 136 8.17 4.60 13.35
C SER A 136 8.32 6.08 13.67
N ARG A 137 9.54 6.57 13.46
CA ARG A 137 9.87 8.01 13.44
C ARG A 137 10.85 8.22 12.28
N ASP A 138 10.50 9.09 11.33
CA ASP A 138 11.21 9.31 10.06
C ASP A 138 11.49 10.78 9.74
#